data_6cef7bcd2ff045b54fb74d15cb71dbb4
#
_entry.id   6cef7bcd2ff045b54fb74d15cb71dbb4
#
_cell.length_a   1.000
_cell.length_b   1.000
_cell.length_c   1.000
_cell.angle_alpha   90.00
_cell.angle_beta   90.00
_cell.angle_gamma   90.00
#
_symmetry.space_group_name_H-M   'P 1'
#
loop_
_entity.id
_entity.type
_entity.pdbx_description
1 polymer ?
#
loop_
_entity_poly.entity_id
_entity_poly.type
_entity_poly.pdbx_seq_one_letter_code
_entity_poly.pdbx_strand_id
1 'polypeptide(L)'
;MRIKLTSIMVDDQDKALAFYTGPFGFRQKHDIDVGNGFRWITVVSPEGPDDLELSLEPNANPAGRTFQDALFNQGIPATAFEVDDVQGEYERLTGLGVVFTKPPTAMGPVTIAICADTCGNLIQLYRAS
;
A
#
# COMPACT_ATOMS: atom_id res chain seq x y z
N MET A 1 -9.52 -11.54 20.75
CA MET A 1 -8.39 -11.23 19.82
C MET A 1 -8.98 -10.60 18.57
N ARG A 2 -8.38 -9.51 18.07
CA ARG A 2 -8.91 -8.73 16.93
C ARG A 2 -7.79 -8.34 15.98
N ILE A 3 -8.09 -8.27 14.69
CA ILE A 3 -7.16 -7.72 13.69
C ILE A 3 -7.30 -6.20 13.73
N LYS A 4 -6.27 -5.50 14.19
CA LYS A 4 -6.23 -4.04 14.33
C LYS A 4 -5.03 -3.43 13.62
N LEU A 5 -4.06 -4.24 13.25
CA LEU A 5 -2.80 -3.79 12.66
C LEU A 5 -2.37 -4.78 11.60
N THR A 6 -1.99 -4.27 10.46
CA THR A 6 -1.27 -5.01 9.42
C THR A 6 -0.05 -4.19 9.02
N SER A 7 0.90 -4.80 8.33
CA SER A 7 2.15 -4.14 7.97
C SER A 7 2.46 -4.31 6.50
N ILE A 8 3.18 -3.33 5.95
CA ILE A 8 3.79 -3.43 4.64
C ILE A 8 5.24 -2.93 4.75
N MET A 9 6.17 -3.64 4.12
CA MET A 9 7.57 -3.22 4.11
C MET A 9 7.79 -2.13 3.08
N VAL A 10 8.60 -1.14 3.43
CA VAL A 10 8.92 -0.01 2.56
C VAL A 10 10.42 0.25 2.60
N ASP A 11 10.98 0.71 1.49
CA ASP A 11 12.40 1.00 1.38
C ASP A 11 12.78 2.33 2.05
N ASP A 12 11.83 3.24 2.20
CA ASP A 12 12.03 4.57 2.78
C ASP A 12 10.72 5.03 3.44
N GLN A 13 10.74 5.23 4.76
CA GLN A 13 9.53 5.57 5.51
C GLN A 13 8.99 6.96 5.18
N ASP A 14 9.83 7.96 4.91
CA ASP A 14 9.36 9.30 4.51
C ASP A 14 8.68 9.26 3.15
N LYS A 15 9.29 8.59 2.19
CA LYS A 15 8.73 8.41 0.85
C LYS A 15 7.40 7.64 0.91
N ALA A 16 7.35 6.61 1.74
CA ALA A 16 6.13 5.83 1.95
C ALA A 16 5.02 6.68 2.55
N LEU A 17 5.31 7.44 3.59
CA LEU A 17 4.32 8.31 4.21
C LEU A 17 3.76 9.31 3.20
N ALA A 18 4.62 9.90 2.37
CA ALA A 18 4.18 10.82 1.31
C ALA A 18 3.26 10.14 0.28
N PHE A 19 3.59 8.92 -0.12
CA PHE A 19 2.77 8.18 -1.10
C PHE A 19 1.42 7.75 -0.51
N TYR A 20 1.43 7.13 0.66
CA TYR A 20 0.20 6.58 1.24
C TYR A 20 -0.74 7.66 1.75
N THR A 21 -0.24 8.83 2.15
CA THR A 21 -1.10 9.96 2.54
C THR A 21 -1.43 10.90 1.38
N GLY A 22 -0.61 10.94 0.33
CA GLY A 22 -0.86 11.73 -0.87
C GLY A 22 -1.77 11.00 -1.85
N PRO A 23 -1.20 10.30 -2.85
CA PRO A 23 -2.00 9.62 -3.89
C PRO A 23 -3.06 8.68 -3.33
N PHE A 24 -2.74 7.89 -2.31
CA PHE A 24 -3.71 6.94 -1.74
C PHE A 24 -4.69 7.59 -0.77
N GLY A 25 -4.39 8.79 -0.26
CA GLY A 25 -5.33 9.54 0.55
C GLY A 25 -5.55 9.00 1.95
N PHE A 26 -4.70 8.11 2.45
CA PHE A 26 -4.77 7.66 3.83
C PHE A 26 -4.35 8.79 4.79
N ARG A 27 -4.69 8.64 6.06
CA ARG A 27 -4.37 9.62 7.09
C ARG A 27 -3.33 9.04 8.04
N GLN A 28 -2.27 9.82 8.31
CA GLN A 28 -1.27 9.44 9.32
C GLN A 28 -1.95 9.37 10.69
N LYS A 29 -1.72 8.28 11.41
CA LYS A 29 -2.18 8.12 12.79
C LYS A 29 -1.02 8.25 13.77
N HIS A 30 0.07 7.53 13.53
CA HIS A 30 1.27 7.58 14.38
C HIS A 30 2.50 7.88 13.55
N ASP A 31 3.44 8.60 14.15
CA ASP A 31 4.80 8.77 13.65
C ASP A 31 5.69 9.01 14.88
N ILE A 32 6.25 7.93 15.41
CA ILE A 32 6.98 7.93 16.69
C ILE A 32 8.37 7.36 16.45
N ASP A 33 9.39 8.11 16.84
CA ASP A 33 10.77 7.63 16.81
C ASP A 33 10.93 6.52 17.87
N VAL A 34 11.36 5.33 17.42
CA VAL A 34 11.55 4.17 18.27
C VAL A 34 13.04 3.81 18.45
N GLY A 35 13.95 4.69 17.96
CA GLY A 35 15.39 4.51 18.03
C GLY A 35 15.97 3.80 16.82
N ASN A 36 17.31 3.84 16.71
CA ASN A 36 18.07 3.19 15.63
C ASN A 36 17.70 3.68 14.21
N GLY A 37 17.16 4.91 14.09
CA GLY A 37 16.74 5.46 12.80
C GLY A 37 15.41 4.94 12.30
N PHE A 38 14.67 4.17 13.10
CA PHE A 38 13.36 3.62 12.74
C PHE A 38 12.25 4.42 13.42
N ARG A 39 11.12 4.49 12.72
CA ARG A 39 9.92 5.16 13.24
C ARG A 39 8.74 4.20 13.20
N TRP A 40 7.88 4.30 14.22
CA TRP A 40 6.58 3.68 14.21
C TRP A 40 5.65 4.61 13.45
N ILE A 41 5.36 4.25 12.19
CA ILE A 41 4.48 5.04 11.33
C ILE A 41 3.29 4.19 10.95
N THR A 42 2.09 4.68 11.27
CA THR A 42 0.85 4.03 10.82
C THR A 42 -0.05 5.01 10.11
N VAL A 43 -0.81 4.48 9.17
CA VAL A 43 -1.85 5.23 8.45
C VAL A 43 -3.18 4.49 8.59
N VAL A 44 -4.26 5.24 8.48
CA VAL A 44 -5.63 4.72 8.49
C VAL A 44 -6.38 5.25 7.28
N SER A 45 -7.37 4.49 6.82
CA SER A 45 -8.23 4.93 5.73
C SER A 45 -9.33 5.85 6.27
N PRO A 46 -9.56 7.04 5.66
CA PRO A 46 -10.73 7.85 6.01
C PRO A 46 -12.05 7.20 5.63
N GLU A 47 -12.02 6.17 4.80
CA GLU A 47 -13.20 5.40 4.37
C GLU A 47 -13.40 4.12 5.19
N GLY A 48 -12.56 3.89 6.20
CA GLY A 48 -12.58 2.71 7.04
C GLY A 48 -12.53 3.05 8.53
N PRO A 49 -12.46 2.02 9.39
CA PRO A 49 -12.35 2.23 10.84
C PRO A 49 -11.04 2.92 11.21
N ASP A 50 -11.11 3.90 12.14
CA ASP A 50 -9.93 4.62 12.64
C ASP A 50 -8.96 3.74 13.43
N ASP A 51 -9.40 2.56 13.85
CA ASP A 51 -8.62 1.65 14.68
C ASP A 51 -8.05 0.46 13.88
N LEU A 52 -8.16 0.48 12.57
CA LEU A 52 -7.50 -0.49 11.70
C LEU A 52 -6.35 0.19 10.99
N GLU A 53 -5.13 -0.11 11.44
CA GLU A 53 -3.93 0.60 11.03
C GLU A 53 -3.08 -0.22 10.07
N LEU A 54 -2.49 0.48 9.09
CA LEU A 54 -1.43 -0.06 8.25
C LEU A 54 -0.10 0.54 8.73
N SER A 55 0.83 -0.31 9.17
CA SER A 55 2.17 0.09 9.57
C SER A 55 3.11 0.09 8.36
N LEU A 56 3.84 1.20 8.19
CA LEU A 56 4.85 1.33 7.15
C LEU A 56 6.20 0.92 7.73
N GLU A 57 6.56 -0.36 7.57
CA GLU A 57 7.73 -0.96 8.20
C GLU A 57 8.98 -0.78 7.34
N PRO A 58 10.14 -0.38 7.92
CA PRO A 58 11.37 -0.35 7.13
C PRO A 58 11.80 -1.78 6.76
N ASN A 59 12.27 -1.95 5.53
CA ASN A 59 12.70 -3.26 5.02
C ASN A 59 14.16 -3.57 5.39
N ALA A 60 14.57 -3.21 6.61
CA ALA A 60 15.95 -3.34 7.06
C ALA A 60 16.40 -4.80 7.23
N ASN A 61 15.46 -5.70 7.53
CA ASN A 61 15.77 -7.14 7.66
C ASN A 61 16.04 -7.73 6.28
N PRO A 62 17.22 -8.36 6.05
CA PRO A 62 17.54 -8.94 4.73
C PRO A 62 16.52 -9.96 4.23
N ALA A 63 15.92 -10.76 5.10
CA ALA A 63 14.89 -11.72 4.71
C ALA A 63 13.63 -11.01 4.19
N GLY A 64 13.24 -9.91 4.83
CA GLY A 64 12.11 -9.10 4.39
C GLY A 64 12.36 -8.43 3.05
N ARG A 65 13.57 -7.90 2.86
CA ARG A 65 13.96 -7.28 1.58
C ARG A 65 13.98 -8.31 0.45
N THR A 66 14.53 -9.48 0.69
CA THR A 66 14.55 -10.56 -0.31
C THR A 66 13.13 -10.96 -0.70
N PHE A 67 12.24 -11.12 0.28
CA PHE A 67 10.83 -11.45 0.02
C PHE A 67 10.13 -10.34 -0.77
N GLN A 68 10.31 -9.09 -0.37
CA GLN A 68 9.74 -7.93 -1.05
C GLN A 68 10.19 -7.86 -2.51
N ASP A 69 11.49 -7.98 -2.77
CA ASP A 69 12.04 -7.93 -4.12
C ASP A 69 11.52 -9.08 -4.98
N ALA A 70 11.40 -10.27 -4.40
CA ALA A 70 10.89 -11.45 -5.11
C ALA A 70 9.44 -11.24 -5.56
N LEU A 71 8.58 -10.72 -4.70
CA LEU A 71 7.19 -10.42 -5.06
C LEU A 71 7.13 -9.37 -6.16
N PHE A 72 7.86 -8.27 -5.99
CA PHE A 72 7.87 -7.19 -6.97
C PHE A 72 8.32 -7.68 -8.35
N ASN A 73 9.42 -8.44 -8.40
CA ASN A 73 9.99 -8.94 -9.65
C ASN A 73 9.09 -9.97 -10.34
N GLN A 74 8.25 -10.66 -9.58
CA GLN A 74 7.29 -11.63 -10.11
C GLN A 74 5.93 -11.00 -10.45
N GLY A 75 5.76 -9.70 -10.23
CA GLY A 75 4.50 -9.01 -10.49
C GLY A 75 3.41 -9.33 -9.48
N ILE A 76 3.77 -9.79 -8.28
CA ILE A 76 2.84 -10.20 -7.23
C ILE A 76 2.59 -9.02 -6.28
N PRO A 77 1.33 -8.59 -6.09
CA PRO A 77 1.02 -7.53 -5.12
C PRO A 77 1.36 -7.94 -3.69
N ALA A 78 1.94 -7.00 -2.93
CA ALA A 78 2.23 -7.21 -1.53
C ALA A 78 0.95 -7.22 -0.69
N THR A 79 -0.04 -6.43 -1.07
CA THR A 79 -1.35 -6.36 -0.41
C THR A 79 -2.40 -5.83 -1.38
N ALA A 80 -3.65 -5.79 -0.93
CA ALA A 80 -4.76 -5.29 -1.73
C ALA A 80 -5.64 -4.37 -0.88
N PHE A 81 -6.17 -3.33 -1.52
CA PHE A 81 -7.14 -2.42 -0.90
C PHE A 81 -8.43 -2.40 -1.72
N GLU A 82 -9.56 -2.43 -1.03
CA GLU A 82 -10.86 -2.29 -1.66
C GLU A 82 -11.12 -0.84 -2.02
N VAL A 83 -11.64 -0.61 -3.21
CA VAL A 83 -12.07 0.72 -3.68
C VAL A 83 -13.49 0.62 -4.21
N ASP A 84 -14.21 1.74 -4.25
CA ASP A 84 -15.57 1.75 -4.75
C ASP A 84 -15.65 1.69 -6.28
N ASP A 85 -14.63 2.21 -6.96
CA ASP A 85 -14.59 2.30 -8.41
C ASP A 85 -13.15 2.13 -8.90
N VAL A 86 -12.80 0.93 -9.38
CA VAL A 86 -11.43 0.62 -9.83
C VAL A 86 -11.04 1.47 -11.03
N GLN A 87 -11.95 1.67 -12.00
CA GLN A 87 -11.65 2.48 -13.18
C GLN A 87 -11.41 3.94 -12.81
N GLY A 88 -12.25 4.50 -11.94
CA GLY A 88 -12.10 5.87 -11.47
C GLY A 88 -10.80 6.09 -10.70
N GLU A 89 -10.44 5.14 -9.81
CA GLU A 89 -9.17 5.21 -9.09
C GLU A 89 -7.97 5.06 -10.03
N TYR A 90 -8.05 4.18 -11.02
CA TYR A 90 -7.02 4.04 -12.04
C TYR A 90 -6.76 5.38 -12.77
N GLU A 91 -7.82 6.04 -13.20
CA GLU A 91 -7.72 7.32 -13.91
C GLU A 91 -7.16 8.41 -12.99
N ARG A 92 -7.67 8.50 -11.76
CA ARG A 92 -7.22 9.49 -10.77
C ARG A 92 -5.75 9.32 -10.44
N LEU A 93 -5.34 8.10 -10.10
CA LEU A 93 -3.97 7.80 -9.71
C LEU A 93 -2.99 7.94 -10.87
N THR A 94 -3.37 7.53 -12.07
CA THR A 94 -2.57 7.75 -13.28
C THR A 94 -2.34 9.24 -13.52
N GLY A 95 -3.37 10.05 -13.33
CA GLY A 95 -3.26 11.51 -13.43
C GLY A 95 -2.30 12.13 -12.40
N LEU A 96 -2.10 11.47 -11.27
CA LEU A 96 -1.14 11.87 -10.23
C LEU A 96 0.27 11.29 -10.44
N GLY A 97 0.48 10.55 -11.53
CA GLY A 97 1.79 9.97 -11.86
C GLY A 97 2.04 8.59 -11.29
N VAL A 98 1.04 7.94 -10.70
CA VAL A 98 1.18 6.56 -10.21
C VAL A 98 1.29 5.60 -11.39
N VAL A 99 2.26 4.69 -11.33
CA VAL A 99 2.53 3.73 -12.39
C VAL A 99 1.73 2.44 -12.16
N PHE A 100 0.89 2.06 -13.13
CA PHE A 100 0.16 0.79 -13.08
C PHE A 100 0.86 -0.26 -13.93
N THR A 101 1.01 -1.45 -13.38
CA THR A 101 1.51 -2.63 -14.10
C THR A 101 0.36 -3.44 -14.70
N LYS A 102 -0.85 -3.26 -14.18
CA LYS A 102 -2.07 -3.88 -14.72
C LYS A 102 -3.22 -2.88 -14.68
N PRO A 103 -3.82 -2.55 -15.81
CA PRO A 103 -4.99 -1.69 -15.84
C PRO A 103 -6.22 -2.43 -15.29
N PRO A 104 -7.35 -1.74 -15.08
CA PRO A 104 -8.59 -2.40 -14.63
C PRO A 104 -8.92 -3.61 -15.49
N THR A 105 -9.07 -4.75 -14.82
CA THR A 105 -9.25 -6.05 -15.49
C THR A 105 -10.27 -6.88 -14.71
N ALA A 106 -11.24 -7.41 -15.40
CA ALA A 106 -12.21 -8.34 -14.79
C ALA A 106 -11.55 -9.70 -14.58
N MET A 107 -11.61 -10.17 -13.33
CA MET A 107 -11.04 -11.46 -12.90
C MET A 107 -12.14 -12.23 -12.18
N GLY A 108 -13.02 -12.90 -12.95
CA GLY A 108 -14.18 -13.57 -12.37
C GLY A 108 -15.11 -12.57 -11.65
N PRO A 109 -15.42 -12.80 -10.36
CA PRO A 109 -16.35 -11.94 -9.62
C PRO A 109 -15.73 -10.64 -9.10
N VAL A 110 -14.50 -10.31 -9.48
CA VAL A 110 -13.80 -9.15 -8.99
C VAL A 110 -13.14 -8.39 -10.14
N THR A 111 -13.08 -7.07 -10.03
CA THR A 111 -12.27 -6.22 -10.92
C THR A 111 -11.06 -5.77 -10.16
N ILE A 112 -9.87 -5.87 -10.76
CA ILE A 112 -8.61 -5.50 -10.15
C ILE A 112 -7.81 -4.55 -11.03
N ALA A 113 -6.90 -3.80 -10.40
CA ALA A 113 -5.82 -3.07 -11.06
C ALA A 113 -4.60 -3.15 -10.14
N ILE A 114 -3.40 -3.05 -10.69
CA ILE A 114 -2.17 -3.17 -9.91
C ILE A 114 -1.28 -1.98 -10.19
N CYS A 115 -0.82 -1.31 -9.14
CA CYS A 115 0.08 -0.15 -9.25
C CYS A 115 1.29 -0.30 -8.32
N ALA A 116 2.33 0.49 -8.59
CA ALA A 116 3.53 0.55 -7.77
C ALA A 116 3.37 1.64 -6.70
N ASP A 117 3.82 1.34 -5.47
CA ASP A 117 3.76 2.30 -4.36
C ASP A 117 5.02 3.19 -4.27
N THR A 118 5.96 3.07 -5.20
CA THR A 118 7.27 3.74 -5.20
C THR A 118 8.21 3.30 -4.08
N CYS A 119 7.79 2.38 -3.24
CA CYS A 119 8.54 1.94 -2.05
C CYS A 119 8.94 0.47 -2.10
N GLY A 120 8.92 -0.12 -3.29
CA GLY A 120 9.32 -1.51 -3.52
C GLY A 120 8.17 -2.50 -3.57
N ASN A 121 6.92 -2.03 -3.58
CA ASN A 121 5.76 -2.91 -3.59
C ASN A 121 4.86 -2.66 -4.80
N LEU A 122 4.15 -3.72 -5.21
CA LEU A 122 2.96 -3.60 -6.03
C LEU A 122 1.74 -3.71 -5.13
N ILE A 123 0.74 -2.90 -5.41
CA ILE A 123 -0.51 -2.82 -4.65
C ILE A 123 -1.66 -3.14 -5.60
N GLN A 124 -2.52 -4.06 -5.19
CA GLN A 124 -3.73 -4.38 -5.93
C GLN A 124 -4.89 -3.54 -5.39
N LEU A 125 -5.58 -2.87 -6.29
CA LEU A 125 -6.88 -2.27 -5.99
C LEU A 125 -7.95 -3.22 -6.50
N TYR A 126 -9.03 -3.39 -5.74
CA TYR A 126 -10.08 -4.33 -6.15
C TYR A 126 -11.47 -3.86 -5.75
N ARG A 127 -12.44 -4.39 -6.48
CA ARG A 127 -13.87 -4.24 -6.20
C ARG A 127 -14.56 -5.54 -6.54
N ALA A 128 -15.32 -6.09 -5.59
CA ALA A 128 -16.18 -7.24 -5.86
C ALA A 128 -17.36 -6.81 -6.75
N SER A 129 -17.64 -7.64 -7.72
CA SER A 129 -18.76 -7.40 -8.66
C SER A 129 -20.10 -7.74 -8.05
#